data_6172cf35497d75bc0fc7b30eb1d4e1db
#
_entry.id   6172cf35497d75bc0fc7b30eb1d4e1db
#
_cell.length_a   1.000
_cell.length_b   1.000
_cell.length_c   1.000
_cell.angle_alpha   90.00
_cell.angle_beta   90.00
_cell.angle_gamma   90.00
#
_symmetry.space_group_name_H-M   'P 1'
#
loop_
_entity.id
_entity.type
_entity.pdbx_description
1 polymer ?
#
loop_
_entity_poly.entity_id
_entity_poly.type
_entity_poly.pdbx_seq_one_letter_code
_entity_poly.pdbx_strand_id
1 'polypeptide(L)'
;MNLAKINYSGTQVIIWDLGGQIKMRNMWERYYDDANAIVFVVDSVDIGRLEEAKLAYEAILDHESVSNVPVLIFANKQDLAGALSPGDLAINFFSLQDSADRSSIYPISALTGEGIVPAVIAVIKEAKDNAKTIMDS
;
A
#
# COMPACT_ATOMS: atom_id res chain seq x y z
N MET A 1 10.70 11.27 -8.32
CA MET A 1 10.67 10.61 -7.01
C MET A 1 10.85 11.65 -5.92
N ASN A 2 9.96 11.66 -4.95
CA ASN A 2 10.00 12.63 -3.85
C ASN A 2 10.19 11.90 -2.52
N LEU A 3 10.89 12.54 -1.60
CA LEU A 3 11.09 12.06 -0.24
C LEU A 3 10.45 13.03 0.74
N ALA A 4 9.64 12.52 1.65
CA ALA A 4 9.09 13.31 2.75
C ALA A 4 9.44 12.64 4.07
N LYS A 5 9.77 13.45 5.08
CA LYS A 5 10.01 12.99 6.44
C LYS A 5 9.01 13.66 7.36
N ILE A 6 8.29 12.85 8.12
CA ILE A 6 7.23 13.30 9.00
C ILE A 6 7.44 12.69 10.38
N ASN A 7 7.25 13.48 11.44
CA ASN A 7 7.20 12.94 12.80
C ASN A 7 5.75 12.74 13.21
N TYR A 8 5.42 11.54 13.61
CA TYR A 8 4.10 11.20 14.12
C TYR A 8 4.24 10.42 15.43
N SER A 9 3.70 10.97 16.51
CA SER A 9 3.75 10.33 17.84
C SER A 9 5.15 9.84 18.22
N GLY A 10 6.18 10.65 17.94
CA GLY A 10 7.56 10.31 18.27
C GLY A 10 8.23 9.34 17.31
N THR A 11 7.55 8.94 16.24
CA THR A 11 8.10 8.05 15.22
C THR A 11 8.41 8.84 13.96
N GLN A 12 9.62 8.69 13.44
CA GLN A 12 9.95 9.28 12.15
C GLN A 12 9.40 8.40 11.04
N VAL A 13 8.57 8.98 10.19
CA VAL A 13 8.00 8.31 9.02
C VAL A 13 8.68 8.88 7.78
N ILE A 14 9.26 8.00 6.97
CA ILE A 14 9.88 8.37 5.70
C ILE A 14 8.99 7.85 4.59
N ILE A 15 8.53 8.76 3.76
CA ILE A 15 7.62 8.43 2.66
C ILE A 15 8.34 8.64 1.34
N TRP A 16 8.40 7.60 0.53
CA TRP A 16 8.95 7.65 -0.82
C TRP A 16 7.78 7.62 -1.81
N ASP A 17 7.61 8.71 -2.55
CA ASP A 17 6.62 8.75 -3.63
C ASP A 17 7.31 8.32 -4.92
N LEU A 18 7.06 7.10 -5.32
CA LEU A 18 7.84 6.42 -6.36
C LEU A 18 7.16 6.42 -7.72
N GLY A 19 6.14 7.15 -7.98
CA GLY A 19 5.49 7.17 -9.28
C GLY A 19 5.04 5.79 -9.77
N GLY A 20 3.84 5.73 -10.35
CA GLY A 20 3.20 4.47 -10.75
C GLY A 20 3.39 4.06 -12.19
N GLN A 21 4.16 4.77 -12.99
CA GLN A 21 4.37 4.42 -14.40
C GLN A 21 5.15 3.12 -14.52
N ILE A 22 4.81 2.30 -15.51
CA ILE A 22 5.43 0.97 -15.70
C ILE A 22 6.94 1.04 -15.72
N LYS A 23 7.51 2.01 -16.43
CA LYS A 23 8.96 2.17 -16.53
C LYS A 23 9.63 2.55 -15.22
N MET A 24 8.85 3.05 -14.23
CA MET A 24 9.36 3.44 -12.92
C MET A 24 9.27 2.32 -11.89
N ARG A 25 8.50 1.28 -12.16
CA ARG A 25 8.25 0.20 -11.19
C ARG A 25 9.51 -0.58 -10.84
N ASN A 26 10.44 -0.72 -11.77
CA ASN A 26 11.72 -1.39 -11.51
C ASN A 26 12.57 -0.67 -10.46
N MET A 27 12.30 0.62 -10.24
CA MET A 27 13.01 1.39 -9.23
C MET A 27 12.50 1.10 -7.83
N TRP A 28 11.28 0.57 -7.69
CA TRP A 28 10.67 0.29 -6.39
C TRP A 28 11.51 -0.70 -5.58
N GLU A 29 12.09 -1.68 -6.23
CA GLU A 29 12.85 -2.74 -5.57
C GLU A 29 14.02 -2.21 -4.74
N ARG A 30 14.55 -1.06 -5.11
CA ARG A 30 15.68 -0.44 -4.39
C ARG A 30 15.32 0.01 -2.99
N TYR A 31 14.01 0.14 -2.70
CA TYR A 31 13.52 0.69 -1.43
C TYR A 31 12.90 -0.37 -0.54
N TYR A 32 12.71 -1.59 -1.04
CA TYR A 32 12.03 -2.63 -0.29
C TYR A 32 12.78 -3.05 0.98
N ASP A 33 14.11 -3.11 0.94
CA ASP A 33 14.91 -3.52 2.08
C ASP A 33 14.81 -2.56 3.26
N ASP A 34 14.57 -1.29 2.97
CA ASP A 34 14.47 -0.25 3.98
C ASP A 34 13.04 0.00 4.44
N ALA A 35 12.06 -0.69 3.86
CA ALA A 35 10.66 -0.45 4.16
C ALA A 35 10.21 -1.23 5.38
N ASN A 36 9.48 -0.57 6.27
CA ASN A 36 8.79 -1.22 7.38
C ASN A 36 7.32 -1.49 7.06
N ALA A 37 6.79 -0.84 6.06
CA ALA A 37 5.47 -1.09 5.48
C ALA A 37 5.46 -0.53 4.06
N ILE A 38 4.61 -1.11 3.22
CA ILE A 38 4.42 -0.64 1.84
C ILE A 38 2.94 -0.32 1.66
N VAL A 39 2.67 0.81 1.05
CA VAL A 39 1.31 1.20 0.68
C VAL A 39 1.20 1.17 -0.85
N PHE A 40 0.22 0.45 -1.33
CA PHE A 40 -0.11 0.38 -2.74
C PHE A 40 -1.42 1.14 -2.99
N VAL A 41 -1.35 2.23 -3.74
CA VAL A 41 -2.52 3.09 -3.99
C VAL A 41 -3.16 2.69 -5.31
N VAL A 42 -4.46 2.36 -5.25
CA VAL A 42 -5.23 1.91 -6.42
C VAL A 42 -6.26 2.97 -6.78
N ASP A 43 -6.36 3.28 -8.07
CA ASP A 43 -7.46 4.08 -8.60
C ASP A 43 -8.70 3.19 -8.71
N SER A 44 -9.67 3.40 -7.82
CA SER A 44 -10.86 2.54 -7.71
C SER A 44 -11.86 2.74 -8.85
N VAL A 45 -11.65 3.73 -9.70
CA VAL A 45 -12.56 4.06 -10.82
C VAL A 45 -12.03 3.56 -12.16
N ASP A 46 -10.73 3.40 -12.27
CA ASP A 46 -10.06 3.00 -13.51
C ASP A 46 -10.09 1.48 -13.68
N ILE A 47 -11.27 0.95 -13.98
CA ILE A 47 -11.50 -0.48 -14.11
C ILE A 47 -10.66 -1.08 -15.25
N GLY A 48 -10.43 -0.33 -16.33
CA GLY A 48 -9.64 -0.78 -17.46
C GLY A 48 -8.18 -1.10 -17.12
N ARG A 49 -7.64 -0.53 -16.03
CA ARG A 49 -6.27 -0.75 -15.60
C ARG A 49 -6.17 -1.63 -14.35
N LEU A 50 -7.27 -2.21 -13.92
CA LEU A 50 -7.30 -2.99 -12.69
C LEU A 50 -6.42 -4.24 -12.78
N GLU A 51 -6.42 -4.91 -13.92
CA GLU A 51 -5.58 -6.09 -14.13
C GLU A 51 -4.08 -5.73 -14.10
N GLU A 52 -3.71 -4.61 -14.70
CA GLU A 52 -2.34 -4.11 -14.63
C GLU A 52 -1.92 -3.82 -13.19
N ALA A 53 -2.82 -3.16 -12.43
CA ALA A 53 -2.58 -2.87 -11.02
C ALA A 53 -2.42 -4.15 -10.21
N LYS A 54 -3.25 -5.15 -10.47
CA LYS A 54 -3.16 -6.45 -9.81
C LYS A 54 -1.81 -7.12 -10.07
N LEU A 55 -1.35 -7.13 -11.31
CA LEU A 55 -0.06 -7.71 -11.65
C LEU A 55 1.10 -6.98 -10.95
N ALA A 56 1.04 -5.66 -10.87
CA ALA A 56 2.04 -4.88 -10.16
C ALA A 56 2.04 -5.21 -8.65
N TYR A 57 0.87 -5.33 -8.05
CA TYR A 57 0.71 -5.69 -6.65
C TYR A 57 1.27 -7.09 -6.37
N GLU A 58 0.95 -8.06 -7.21
CA GLU A 58 1.46 -9.42 -7.06
C GLU A 58 2.98 -9.47 -7.19
N ALA A 59 3.56 -8.69 -8.10
CA ALA A 59 5.01 -8.60 -8.25
C ALA A 59 5.68 -8.06 -6.99
N ILE A 60 5.05 -7.10 -6.31
CA ILE A 60 5.54 -6.60 -5.02
C ILE A 60 5.54 -7.72 -3.98
N LEU A 61 4.43 -8.44 -3.87
CA LEU A 61 4.30 -9.51 -2.88
C LEU A 61 5.27 -10.66 -3.11
N ASP A 62 5.59 -10.95 -4.36
CA ASP A 62 6.50 -12.05 -4.72
C ASP A 62 7.97 -11.69 -4.51
N HIS A 63 8.28 -10.42 -4.30
CA HIS A 63 9.66 -10.02 -4.09
C HIS A 63 10.17 -10.50 -2.74
N GLU A 64 11.36 -11.08 -2.74
CA GLU A 64 11.97 -11.68 -1.55
C GLU A 64 12.10 -10.68 -0.39
N SER A 65 12.49 -9.45 -0.68
CA SER A 65 12.66 -8.41 0.33
C SER A 65 11.37 -7.99 1.01
N VAL A 66 10.22 -8.33 0.45
CA VAL A 66 8.89 -7.96 0.95
C VAL A 66 8.25 -9.09 1.76
N SER A 67 8.88 -10.25 1.86
CA SER A 67 8.26 -11.44 2.46
C SER A 67 7.74 -11.21 3.89
N ASN A 68 8.38 -10.35 4.66
CA ASN A 68 7.98 -10.04 6.04
C ASN A 68 7.52 -8.59 6.22
N VAL A 69 7.28 -7.87 5.12
CA VAL A 69 6.86 -6.48 5.17
C VAL A 69 5.36 -6.41 4.93
N PRO A 70 4.60 -5.73 5.82
CA PRO A 70 3.16 -5.55 5.58
C PRO A 70 2.94 -4.67 4.36
N VAL A 71 1.98 -5.06 3.52
CA VAL A 71 1.57 -4.31 2.34
C VAL A 71 0.10 -3.96 2.49
N LEU A 72 -0.19 -2.66 2.50
CA LEU A 72 -1.55 -2.15 2.64
C LEU A 72 -2.00 -1.56 1.30
N ILE A 73 -3.27 -1.71 1.00
CA ILE A 73 -3.87 -1.15 -0.21
C ILE A 73 -4.74 0.04 0.18
N PHE A 74 -4.50 1.19 -0.45
CA PHE A 74 -5.38 2.34 -0.33
C PHE A 74 -6.24 2.42 -1.58
N ALA A 75 -7.54 2.16 -1.41
CA ALA A 75 -8.52 2.26 -2.50
C ALA A 75 -8.93 3.73 -2.63
N ASN A 76 -8.26 4.46 -3.50
CA ASN A 76 -8.44 5.90 -3.68
C ASN A 76 -9.63 6.22 -4.59
N LYS A 77 -10.03 7.48 -4.57
CA LYS A 77 -11.12 8.05 -5.36
C LYS A 77 -12.51 7.57 -4.93
N GLN A 78 -12.67 7.26 -3.64
CA GLN A 78 -13.97 6.85 -3.11
C GLN A 78 -15.02 7.97 -3.14
N ASP A 79 -14.62 9.21 -3.35
CA ASP A 79 -15.51 10.34 -3.56
C ASP A 79 -16.26 10.29 -4.90
N LEU A 80 -15.78 9.49 -5.85
CA LEU A 80 -16.38 9.42 -7.18
C LEU A 80 -17.43 8.30 -7.25
N ALA A 81 -18.52 8.59 -7.96
CA ALA A 81 -19.50 7.57 -8.28
C ALA A 81 -18.87 6.49 -9.16
N GLY A 82 -19.19 5.24 -8.90
CA GLY A 82 -18.61 4.13 -9.65
C GLY A 82 -17.29 3.60 -9.10
N ALA A 83 -16.77 4.19 -8.01
CA ALA A 83 -15.58 3.64 -7.36
C ALA A 83 -15.87 2.24 -6.81
N LEU A 84 -14.96 1.31 -7.06
CA LEU A 84 -15.05 -0.01 -6.48
C LEU A 84 -14.84 0.07 -4.97
N SER A 85 -15.69 -0.63 -4.22
CA SER A 85 -15.53 -0.72 -2.77
C SER A 85 -14.31 -1.56 -2.41
N PRO A 86 -13.81 -1.46 -1.15
CA PRO A 86 -12.75 -2.36 -0.69
C PRO A 86 -13.10 -3.84 -0.88
N GLY A 87 -14.36 -4.23 -0.67
CA GLY A 87 -14.80 -5.59 -0.88
C GLY A 87 -14.69 -6.04 -2.34
N ASP A 88 -15.06 -5.17 -3.28
CA ASP A 88 -14.95 -5.46 -4.70
C ASP A 88 -13.48 -5.58 -5.13
N LEU A 89 -12.62 -4.72 -4.61
CA LEU A 89 -11.19 -4.80 -4.90
C LEU A 89 -10.57 -6.07 -4.31
N ALA A 90 -11.00 -6.49 -3.14
CA ALA A 90 -10.50 -7.71 -2.51
C ALA A 90 -10.78 -8.94 -3.39
N ILE A 91 -11.96 -9.01 -4.01
CA ILE A 91 -12.31 -10.10 -4.93
C ILE A 91 -11.34 -10.15 -6.11
N ASN A 92 -10.93 -8.99 -6.61
CA ASN A 92 -10.05 -8.91 -7.77
C ASN A 92 -8.57 -9.11 -7.42
N PHE A 93 -8.14 -8.63 -6.25
CA PHE A 93 -6.72 -8.58 -5.88
C PHE A 93 -6.26 -9.80 -5.08
N PHE A 94 -7.14 -10.37 -4.27
CA PHE A 94 -6.74 -11.47 -3.39
C PHE A 94 -7.16 -12.80 -4.02
N SER A 95 -6.19 -13.71 -4.15
CA SER A 95 -6.53 -15.10 -4.39
C SER A 95 -7.06 -15.69 -3.07
N LEU A 96 -7.77 -16.78 -3.16
CA LEU A 96 -8.43 -17.42 -2.01
C LEU A 96 -7.47 -17.82 -0.88
N GLN A 97 -6.16 -17.77 -1.11
CA GLN A 97 -5.22 -18.40 -0.20
C GLN A 97 -4.17 -17.47 0.44
N ASP A 98 -3.85 -16.29 -0.13
CA ASP A 98 -2.51 -15.82 0.15
C ASP A 98 -2.33 -14.43 0.72
N SER A 99 -3.10 -13.46 0.27
CA SER A 99 -2.69 -12.07 0.54
C SER A 99 -3.46 -11.42 1.68
N ALA A 100 -4.57 -12.00 2.08
CA ALA A 100 -5.44 -11.40 3.10
C ALA A 100 -4.74 -11.24 4.44
N ASP A 101 -3.80 -12.12 4.77
CA ASP A 101 -3.05 -12.06 6.03
C ASP A 101 -1.98 -10.97 6.04
N ARG A 102 -1.50 -10.57 4.86
CA ARG A 102 -0.42 -9.58 4.71
C ARG A 102 -0.92 -8.21 4.32
N SER A 103 -2.13 -8.13 3.79
CA SER A 103 -2.63 -6.93 3.16
C SER A 103 -4.01 -6.57 3.69
N SER A 104 -4.26 -5.27 3.85
CA SER A 104 -5.57 -4.74 4.19
C SER A 104 -5.90 -3.64 3.20
N ILE A 105 -7.17 -3.46 2.89
CA ILE A 105 -7.65 -2.45 1.96
C ILE A 105 -8.39 -1.36 2.72
N TYR A 106 -7.97 -0.13 2.54
CA TYR A 106 -8.56 1.04 3.20
C TYR A 106 -9.17 1.97 2.16
N PRO A 107 -10.45 2.31 2.29
CA PRO A 107 -11.09 3.27 1.38
C PRO A 107 -10.63 4.68 1.73
N ILE A 108 -10.19 5.42 0.74
CA ILE A 108 -9.75 6.80 0.92
C ILE A 108 -10.21 7.69 -0.23
N SER A 109 -10.19 8.99 0.01
CA SER A 109 -10.24 10.00 -1.02
C SER A 109 -9.13 11.02 -0.75
N ALA A 110 -8.08 10.99 -1.56
CA ALA A 110 -7.01 11.96 -1.43
C ALA A 110 -7.50 13.38 -1.73
N LEU A 111 -8.54 13.50 -2.57
CA LEU A 111 -9.11 14.79 -2.91
C LEU A 111 -9.86 15.44 -1.74
N THR A 112 -10.69 14.68 -1.02
CA THR A 112 -11.50 15.21 0.08
C THR A 112 -10.86 15.02 1.45
N GLY A 113 -9.90 14.14 1.57
CA GLY A 113 -9.29 13.76 2.84
C GLY A 113 -10.03 12.66 3.58
N GLU A 114 -11.19 12.22 3.09
CA GLU A 114 -11.96 11.18 3.76
C GLU A 114 -11.19 9.87 3.83
N GLY A 115 -11.16 9.26 5.00
CA GLY A 115 -10.49 7.99 5.25
C GLY A 115 -8.98 8.05 5.37
N ILE A 116 -8.35 9.20 5.10
CA ILE A 116 -6.89 9.33 5.10
C ILE A 116 -6.30 9.09 6.49
N VAL A 117 -6.84 9.75 7.52
CA VAL A 117 -6.28 9.66 8.88
C VAL A 117 -6.29 8.22 9.40
N PRO A 118 -7.42 7.50 9.40
CA PRO A 118 -7.41 6.11 9.85
C PRO A 118 -6.50 5.20 9.00
N ALA A 119 -6.42 5.44 7.70
CA ALA A 119 -5.54 4.65 6.82
C ALA A 119 -4.06 4.87 7.16
N VAL A 120 -3.65 6.12 7.35
CA VAL A 120 -2.27 6.44 7.71
C VAL A 120 -1.91 5.90 9.09
N ILE A 121 -2.81 6.00 10.06
CA ILE A 121 -2.60 5.43 11.39
C ILE A 121 -2.39 3.91 11.30
N ALA A 122 -3.15 3.22 10.48
CA ALA A 122 -3.00 1.78 10.27
C ALA A 122 -1.62 1.44 9.69
N VAL A 123 -1.13 2.22 8.73
CA VAL A 123 0.21 2.03 8.16
C VAL A 123 1.29 2.19 9.22
N ILE A 124 1.21 3.25 10.01
CA ILE A 124 2.21 3.53 11.03
C ILE A 124 2.22 2.41 12.08
N LYS A 125 1.05 1.94 12.48
CA LYS A 125 0.94 0.84 13.43
C LYS A 125 1.59 -0.44 12.89
N GLU A 126 1.28 -0.81 11.66
CA GLU A 126 1.84 -1.99 11.02
C GLU A 126 3.37 -1.87 10.86
N ALA A 127 3.85 -0.69 10.49
CA ALA A 127 5.27 -0.45 10.36
C ALA A 127 6.01 -0.59 11.70
N LYS A 128 5.43 -0.08 12.79
CA LYS A 128 6.01 -0.21 14.12
C LYS A 128 6.02 -1.65 14.60
N ASP A 129 4.94 -2.37 14.39
CA ASP A 129 4.83 -3.78 14.79
C ASP A 129 5.84 -4.63 14.03
N ASN A 130 6.03 -4.37 12.75
CA ASN A 130 7.03 -5.07 11.94
C ASN A 130 8.46 -4.78 12.42
N ALA A 131 8.79 -3.53 12.68
CA ALA A 131 10.10 -3.15 13.19
C ALA A 131 10.40 -3.80 14.54
N LYS A 132 9.40 -3.83 15.43
CA LYS A 132 9.51 -4.48 16.74
C LYS A 132 9.75 -5.97 16.59
N THR A 133 9.03 -6.64 15.71
CA THR A 133 9.18 -8.07 15.46
C THR A 133 10.59 -8.40 14.99
N ILE A 134 11.18 -7.60 14.12
CA ILE A 134 12.55 -7.77 13.64
C ILE A 134 13.55 -7.60 14.79
N MET A 135 13.32 -6.63 15.67
CA MET A 135 14.20 -6.38 16.80
C MET A 135 14.11 -7.48 17.86
N ASP A 136 12.94 -8.09 18.03
CA ASP A 136 12.72 -9.14 19.04
C ASP A 136 13.18 -10.51 18.57
N SER A 137 13.46 -10.66 17.28
CA SER A 137 13.97 -11.92 16.74
C SER A 137 15.47 -11.97 16.72
#